data_a42bc03b058fe053ffe191f65cc71909
#
_entry.id   a42bc03b058fe053ffe191f65cc71909
#
_cell.length_a   1.000
_cell.length_b   1.000
_cell.length_c   1.000
_cell.angle_alpha   90.00
_cell.angle_beta   90.00
_cell.angle_gamma   90.00
#
_symmetry.space_group_name_H-M   'P 1'
#
loop_
_entity.id
_entity.type
_entity.pdbx_description
1 polymer ?
#
loop_
_entity_poly.entity_id
_entity_poly.type
_entity_poly.pdbx_seq_one_letter_code
_entity_poly.pdbx_strand_id
1 'polypeptide(L)'
;MSKTKTPMASDDINDRSGGTNPSLQDCGMYVFMDEVDSDSVAPIIEWILEQNYVVPVAERKQELLLMICSEGGELASAFALIDVMRSSAIPIKTVGLGQIASSGLLIFMTGAKGRRVLTPNTSILSHQFSWANEGKAHELFATVREYDLTQKRMLEHYRSCTHLSDAKIKEFLLPAQDRWLDAHEALKLGICDKISYPQQTEPVSKSTTKKVKTK
;
A
#
# COMPACT_ATOMS: atom_id res chain seq x y z
N MET A 1 59.51 -42.92 8.88
CA MET A 1 59.22 -42.41 7.51
C MET A 1 57.88 -41.70 7.55
N SER A 2 57.90 -40.39 7.77
CA SER A 2 56.74 -39.54 7.87
C SER A 2 56.46 -38.91 6.49
N LYS A 3 55.28 -39.14 5.92
CA LYS A 3 54.86 -38.50 4.68
C LYS A 3 54.10 -37.20 5.01
N THR A 4 54.79 -36.11 4.76
CA THR A 4 54.20 -34.77 4.75
C THR A 4 53.19 -34.63 3.62
N LYS A 5 51.90 -34.32 3.95
CA LYS A 5 50.87 -33.89 3.00
C LYS A 5 51.00 -32.40 2.79
N THR A 6 51.21 -32.00 1.56
CA THR A 6 51.13 -30.64 1.07
C THR A 6 49.65 -30.18 1.07
N PRO A 7 49.29 -28.97 1.55
CA PRO A 7 47.93 -28.45 1.39
C PRO A 7 47.75 -28.00 -0.05
N MET A 8 46.66 -28.48 -0.67
CA MET A 8 46.17 -27.94 -1.94
C MET A 8 45.66 -26.51 -1.71
N ALA A 9 46.09 -25.59 -2.53
CA ALA A 9 45.58 -24.25 -2.64
C ALA A 9 44.10 -24.33 -3.03
N SER A 10 43.24 -23.67 -2.24
CA SER A 10 41.85 -23.41 -2.59
C SER A 10 41.86 -22.28 -3.60
N ASP A 11 41.56 -22.60 -4.85
CA ASP A 11 41.29 -21.62 -5.89
C ASP A 11 40.08 -20.76 -5.48
N ASP A 12 40.31 -19.46 -5.35
CA ASP A 12 39.33 -18.43 -5.18
C ASP A 12 38.41 -18.38 -6.42
N ILE A 13 37.28 -19.06 -6.34
CA ILE A 13 36.14 -18.84 -7.24
C ILE A 13 35.12 -17.99 -6.48
N ASN A 14 35.33 -16.72 -6.44
CA ASN A 14 34.26 -15.81 -6.04
C ASN A 14 34.38 -14.41 -6.67
N ASP A 15 34.37 -14.38 -8.00
CA ASP A 15 33.98 -13.16 -8.72
C ASP A 15 32.69 -13.46 -9.51
N ARG A 16 31.60 -13.62 -8.76
CA ARG A 16 30.27 -13.37 -9.29
C ARG A 16 29.93 -11.91 -8.99
N SER A 17 30.17 -11.04 -9.94
CA SER A 17 29.49 -9.78 -10.09
C SER A 17 27.98 -10.08 -10.24
N GLY A 18 27.37 -10.46 -9.13
CA GLY A 18 25.96 -10.75 -9.02
C GLY A 18 25.20 -9.44 -9.08
N GLY A 19 24.80 -9.01 -10.26
CA GLY A 19 23.70 -8.07 -10.38
C GLY A 19 22.49 -8.71 -9.68
N THR A 20 22.18 -8.25 -8.47
CA THR A 20 20.95 -8.63 -7.78
C THR A 20 19.80 -8.20 -8.66
N ASN A 21 18.90 -9.13 -8.98
CA ASN A 21 17.65 -8.74 -9.65
C ASN A 21 16.95 -7.69 -8.78
N PRO A 22 16.42 -6.61 -9.38
CA PRO A 22 15.74 -5.57 -8.62
C PRO A 22 14.56 -6.16 -7.84
N SER A 23 14.37 -5.71 -6.61
CA SER A 23 13.21 -6.06 -5.80
C SER A 23 11.92 -5.42 -6.38
N LEU A 24 10.76 -5.82 -5.87
CA LEU A 24 9.51 -5.14 -6.24
C LEU A 24 9.55 -3.67 -5.85
N GLN A 25 10.13 -3.34 -4.70
CA GLN A 25 10.26 -1.97 -4.22
C GLN A 25 11.18 -1.14 -5.14
N ASP A 26 12.28 -1.71 -5.65
CA ASP A 26 13.14 -1.06 -6.65
C ASP A 26 12.39 -0.81 -7.96
N CYS A 27 11.41 -1.66 -8.27
CA CYS A 27 10.52 -1.48 -9.42
C CYS A 27 9.37 -0.49 -9.17
N GLY A 28 9.29 0.12 -8.00
CA GLY A 28 8.21 1.04 -7.61
C GLY A 28 6.91 0.34 -7.23
N MET A 29 6.98 -0.91 -6.77
CA MET A 29 5.83 -1.73 -6.38
C MET A 29 5.95 -2.20 -4.93
N TYR A 30 4.87 -2.11 -4.17
CA TYR A 30 4.76 -2.67 -2.82
C TYR A 30 3.49 -3.52 -2.70
N VAL A 31 3.60 -4.66 -2.03
CA VAL A 31 2.47 -5.55 -1.75
C VAL A 31 2.22 -5.54 -0.25
N PHE A 32 1.08 -5.02 0.16
CA PHE A 32 0.61 -4.98 1.54
C PHE A 32 -0.49 -6.02 1.73
N MET A 33 -0.18 -7.08 2.47
CA MET A 33 -1.10 -8.20 2.76
C MET A 33 -1.06 -8.53 4.24
N ASP A 34 -1.43 -7.55 5.07
CA ASP A 34 -1.36 -7.67 6.53
C ASP A 34 -2.46 -6.86 7.21
N GLU A 35 -2.58 -7.00 8.53
CA GLU A 35 -3.33 -6.09 9.38
C GLU A 35 -2.68 -4.70 9.37
N VAL A 36 -3.47 -3.66 9.58
CA VAL A 36 -2.98 -2.28 9.68
C VAL A 36 -2.55 -1.98 11.09
N ASP A 37 -1.26 -1.95 11.32
CA ASP A 37 -0.63 -1.54 12.58
C ASP A 37 0.67 -0.75 12.33
N SER A 38 1.37 -0.37 13.38
CA SER A 38 2.63 0.39 13.26
C SER A 38 3.72 -0.40 12.55
N ASP A 39 3.82 -1.71 12.78
CA ASP A 39 4.90 -2.54 12.27
C ASP A 39 4.72 -2.84 10.78
N SER A 40 3.47 -3.06 10.36
CA SER A 40 3.11 -3.34 8.96
C SER A 40 3.14 -2.09 8.08
N VAL A 41 2.82 -0.92 8.65
CA VAL A 41 2.72 0.35 7.92
C VAL A 41 4.08 1.07 7.79
N ALA A 42 4.96 0.97 8.81
CA ALA A 42 6.24 1.66 8.81
C ALA A 42 7.11 1.35 7.57
N PRO A 43 7.26 0.09 7.12
CA PRO A 43 8.03 -0.22 5.92
C PRO A 43 7.45 0.40 4.64
N ILE A 44 6.12 0.56 4.56
CA ILE A 44 5.46 1.21 3.41
C ILE A 44 5.76 2.70 3.41
N ILE A 45 5.70 3.33 4.58
CA ILE A 45 6.05 4.75 4.77
C ILE A 45 7.51 4.98 4.36
N GLU A 46 8.44 4.17 4.88
CA GLU A 46 9.86 4.25 4.55
C GLU A 46 10.09 4.12 3.04
N TRP A 47 9.48 3.13 2.40
CA TRP A 47 9.56 2.94 0.96
C TRP A 47 9.06 4.16 0.16
N ILE A 48 7.90 4.75 0.53
CA ILE A 48 7.39 5.94 -0.15
C ILE A 48 8.36 7.11 0.02
N LEU A 49 8.89 7.31 1.22
CA LEU A 49 9.85 8.38 1.50
C LEU A 49 11.17 8.16 0.73
N GLU A 50 11.67 6.93 0.68
CA GLU A 50 12.86 6.59 -0.11
C GLU A 50 12.68 6.93 -1.59
N GLN A 51 11.56 6.54 -2.21
CA GLN A 51 11.25 6.84 -3.60
C GLN A 51 11.17 8.35 -3.87
N ASN A 52 10.72 9.14 -2.87
CA ASN A 52 10.56 10.59 -3.02
C ASN A 52 11.83 11.39 -2.70
N TYR A 53 12.67 10.93 -1.76
CA TYR A 53 13.75 11.76 -1.22
C TYR A 53 15.14 11.16 -1.42
N VAL A 54 15.27 9.84 -1.51
CA VAL A 54 16.57 9.16 -1.66
C VAL A 54 16.86 8.87 -3.12
N VAL A 55 15.89 8.34 -3.87
CA VAL A 55 16.05 8.06 -5.30
C VAL A 55 16.29 9.35 -6.07
N PRO A 56 17.36 9.45 -6.87
CA PRO A 56 17.65 10.64 -7.69
C PRO A 56 16.47 10.98 -8.61
N VAL A 57 16.17 12.26 -8.78
CA VAL A 57 14.99 12.73 -9.54
C VAL A 57 14.93 12.12 -10.96
N ALA A 58 16.07 11.96 -11.63
CA ALA A 58 16.13 11.37 -12.96
C ALA A 58 15.78 9.86 -13.01
N GLU A 59 15.85 9.18 -11.86
CA GLU A 59 15.60 7.73 -11.73
C GLU A 59 14.25 7.43 -11.09
N ARG A 60 13.53 8.45 -10.61
CA ARG A 60 12.23 8.29 -9.97
C ARG A 60 11.21 7.69 -10.91
N LYS A 61 10.39 6.82 -10.36
CA LYS A 61 9.25 6.25 -11.08
C LYS A 61 8.23 7.35 -11.40
N GLN A 62 7.50 7.20 -12.50
CA GLN A 62 6.40 8.09 -12.82
C GLN A 62 5.15 7.83 -11.97
N GLU A 63 5.07 6.64 -11.39
CA GLU A 63 3.97 6.16 -10.56
C GLU A 63 4.50 5.09 -9.59
N LEU A 64 4.06 5.11 -8.35
CA LEU A 64 4.23 4.01 -7.40
C LEU A 64 2.98 3.14 -7.39
N LEU A 65 3.14 1.84 -7.24
CA LEU A 65 2.06 0.87 -7.18
C LEU A 65 2.00 0.26 -5.77
N LEU A 66 0.90 0.51 -5.06
CA LEU A 66 0.59 -0.13 -3.78
C LEU A 66 -0.56 -1.12 -3.97
N MET A 67 -0.26 -2.41 -3.87
CA MET A 67 -1.24 -3.49 -3.92
C MET A 67 -1.68 -3.83 -2.50
N ILE A 68 -2.98 -3.91 -2.26
CA ILE A 68 -3.55 -3.99 -0.91
C ILE A 68 -4.53 -5.17 -0.80
N CYS A 69 -4.30 -6.03 0.19
CA CYS A 69 -5.24 -7.00 0.70
C CYS A 69 -5.14 -6.95 2.23
N SER A 70 -6.12 -6.34 2.91
CA SER A 70 -6.05 -6.11 4.36
C SER A 70 -7.45 -6.12 4.99
N GLU A 71 -7.54 -6.72 6.16
CA GLU A 71 -8.75 -6.66 6.99
C GLU A 71 -8.87 -5.37 7.82
N GLY A 72 -7.87 -4.49 7.72
CA GLY A 72 -7.82 -3.24 8.48
C GLY A 72 -7.04 -3.37 9.77
N GLY A 73 -7.34 -2.52 10.75
CA GLY A 73 -6.64 -2.44 12.03
C GLY A 73 -6.61 -1.01 12.58
N GLU A 74 -5.47 -0.56 13.08
CA GLU A 74 -5.30 0.71 13.78
C GLU A 74 -5.51 1.93 12.90
N LEU A 75 -6.43 2.80 13.29
CA LEU A 75 -6.71 4.04 12.57
C LEU A 75 -5.54 5.05 12.61
N ALA A 76 -4.80 5.10 13.72
CA ALA A 76 -3.64 6.00 13.84
C ALA A 76 -2.56 5.64 12.81
N SER A 77 -2.23 4.38 12.69
CA SER A 77 -1.28 3.83 11.71
C SER A 77 -1.76 4.04 10.27
N ALA A 78 -3.05 3.81 10.01
CA ALA A 78 -3.66 4.11 8.72
C ALA A 78 -3.53 5.58 8.34
N PHE A 79 -3.86 6.51 9.24
CA PHE A 79 -3.76 7.95 8.97
C PHE A 79 -2.32 8.42 8.77
N ALA A 80 -1.35 7.83 9.49
CA ALA A 80 0.07 8.13 9.25
C ALA A 80 0.48 7.77 7.81
N LEU A 81 0.11 6.58 7.33
CA LEU A 81 0.37 6.19 5.95
C LEU A 81 -0.38 7.07 4.94
N ILE A 82 -1.66 7.39 5.20
CA ILE A 82 -2.48 8.27 4.36
C ILE A 82 -1.82 9.63 4.18
N ASP A 83 -1.30 10.23 5.24
CA ASP A 83 -0.65 11.54 5.18
C ASP A 83 0.65 11.47 4.36
N VAL A 84 1.43 10.41 4.49
CA VAL A 84 2.63 10.19 3.67
C VAL A 84 2.26 9.96 2.20
N MET A 85 1.24 9.14 1.92
CA MET A 85 0.74 8.93 0.55
C MET A 85 0.30 10.24 -0.11
N ARG A 86 -0.40 11.11 0.64
CA ARG A 86 -0.87 12.42 0.16
C ARG A 86 0.26 13.42 -0.05
N SER A 87 1.33 13.33 0.72
CA SER A 87 2.51 14.18 0.59
C SER A 87 3.46 13.75 -0.52
N SER A 88 3.29 12.55 -1.08
CA SER A 88 4.16 12.03 -2.14
C SER A 88 4.06 12.87 -3.41
N ALA A 89 5.21 13.30 -3.91
CA ALA A 89 5.32 13.96 -5.23
C ALA A 89 5.10 12.98 -6.38
N ILE A 90 5.29 11.67 -6.14
CA ILE A 90 5.07 10.61 -7.10
C ILE A 90 3.65 10.08 -6.91
N PRO A 91 2.77 10.09 -7.93
CA PRO A 91 1.42 9.58 -7.80
C PRO A 91 1.42 8.11 -7.37
N ILE A 92 0.58 7.76 -6.41
CA ILE A 92 0.46 6.40 -5.93
C ILE A 92 -0.82 5.78 -6.49
N LYS A 93 -0.68 4.74 -7.29
CA LYS A 93 -1.76 3.88 -7.73
C LYS A 93 -2.03 2.83 -6.67
N THR A 94 -3.29 2.64 -6.30
CA THR A 94 -3.71 1.56 -5.41
C THR A 94 -4.43 0.47 -6.18
N VAL A 95 -4.10 -0.78 -5.88
CA VAL A 95 -4.78 -1.95 -6.44
C VAL A 95 -5.29 -2.82 -5.30
N GLY A 96 -6.59 -2.96 -5.21
CA GLY A 96 -7.24 -3.80 -4.21
C GLY A 96 -7.37 -5.24 -4.68
N LEU A 97 -6.99 -6.16 -3.81
CA LEU A 97 -6.98 -7.61 -4.04
C LEU A 97 -7.77 -8.32 -2.93
N GLY A 98 -8.48 -9.38 -3.28
CA GLY A 98 -9.12 -10.25 -2.30
C GLY A 98 -10.09 -9.52 -1.37
N GLN A 99 -9.60 -9.00 -0.25
CA GLN A 99 -10.38 -8.27 0.73
C GLN A 99 -9.74 -6.94 1.09
N ILE A 100 -10.55 -5.89 1.17
CA ILE A 100 -10.15 -4.59 1.69
C ILE A 100 -11.19 -4.16 2.73
N ALA A 101 -10.80 -4.10 3.99
CA ALA A 101 -11.73 -3.84 5.08
C ALA A 101 -11.28 -2.69 5.98
N SER A 102 -12.25 -1.99 6.59
CA SER A 102 -12.03 -1.04 7.69
C SER A 102 -10.96 0.03 7.36
N SER A 103 -9.91 0.16 8.18
CA SER A 103 -8.82 1.11 7.94
C SER A 103 -8.01 0.81 6.66
N GLY A 104 -7.96 -0.45 6.21
CA GLY A 104 -7.38 -0.81 4.91
C GLY A 104 -8.12 -0.16 3.73
N LEU A 105 -9.45 0.04 3.86
CA LEU A 105 -10.24 0.77 2.87
C LEU A 105 -9.85 2.25 2.80
N LEU A 106 -9.57 2.89 3.93
CA LEU A 106 -9.12 4.28 3.96
C LEU A 106 -7.79 4.44 3.21
N ILE A 107 -6.84 3.52 3.45
CA ILE A 107 -5.55 3.50 2.74
C ILE A 107 -5.79 3.31 1.23
N PHE A 108 -6.58 2.32 0.82
CA PHE A 108 -6.87 2.06 -0.59
C PHE A 108 -7.46 3.29 -1.28
N MET A 109 -8.42 3.96 -0.66
CA MET A 109 -9.10 5.12 -1.23
C MET A 109 -8.18 6.36 -1.36
N THR A 110 -7.03 6.37 -0.69
CA THR A 110 -6.02 7.44 -0.78
C THR A 110 -5.25 7.42 -2.10
N GLY A 111 -5.34 6.35 -2.87
CA GLY A 111 -4.74 6.28 -4.21
C GLY A 111 -5.07 7.49 -5.07
N ALA A 112 -4.14 7.91 -5.91
CA ALA A 112 -4.29 9.08 -6.78
C ALA A 112 -5.57 8.96 -7.62
N LYS A 113 -6.27 10.08 -7.78
CA LYS A 113 -7.55 10.14 -8.50
C LYS A 113 -7.42 9.56 -9.92
N GLY A 114 -8.34 8.68 -10.29
CA GLY A 114 -8.31 7.93 -11.55
C GLY A 114 -7.40 6.69 -11.52
N ARG A 115 -6.74 6.40 -10.38
CA ARG A 115 -5.74 5.34 -10.25
C ARG A 115 -6.05 4.31 -9.16
N ARG A 116 -7.27 4.32 -8.61
CA ARG A 116 -7.74 3.33 -7.63
C ARG A 116 -8.42 2.18 -8.36
N VAL A 117 -7.80 1.01 -8.36
CA VAL A 117 -8.24 -0.16 -9.14
C VAL A 117 -8.63 -1.29 -8.19
N LEU A 118 -9.79 -1.90 -8.41
CA LEU A 118 -10.18 -3.14 -7.75
C LEU A 118 -10.06 -4.31 -8.74
N THR A 119 -9.60 -5.45 -8.27
CA THR A 119 -9.78 -6.68 -9.05
C THR A 119 -11.21 -7.17 -8.93
N PRO A 120 -11.73 -7.92 -9.94
CA PRO A 120 -13.14 -8.34 -9.95
C PRO A 120 -13.58 -9.15 -8.73
N ASN A 121 -12.65 -9.87 -8.09
CA ASN A 121 -12.92 -10.72 -6.92
C ASN A 121 -12.70 -9.99 -5.58
N THR A 122 -12.45 -8.68 -5.58
CA THR A 122 -12.24 -7.94 -4.34
C THR A 122 -13.57 -7.68 -3.66
N SER A 123 -13.65 -8.04 -2.39
CA SER A 123 -14.72 -7.63 -1.46
C SER A 123 -14.27 -6.49 -0.57
N ILE A 124 -15.21 -5.61 -0.23
CA ILE A 124 -14.94 -4.44 0.59
C ILE A 124 -15.84 -4.49 1.82
N LEU A 125 -15.25 -4.31 2.99
CA LEU A 125 -16.00 -4.13 4.24
C LEU A 125 -15.87 -2.69 4.72
N SER A 126 -16.99 -2.03 4.93
CA SER A 126 -17.06 -0.72 5.54
C SER A 126 -17.98 -0.71 6.75
N HIS A 127 -17.56 -0.04 7.81
CA HIS A 127 -18.29 0.07 9.08
C HIS A 127 -17.84 1.30 9.88
N GLN A 128 -18.58 1.65 10.93
CA GLN A 128 -18.08 2.57 11.94
C GLN A 128 -16.90 1.95 12.66
N PHE A 129 -15.93 2.78 13.07
CA PHE A 129 -14.79 2.26 13.82
C PHE A 129 -15.22 1.77 15.20
N SER A 130 -14.63 0.66 15.61
CA SER A 130 -14.79 0.11 16.96
C SER A 130 -13.98 0.94 17.94
N TRP A 131 -14.56 1.20 19.10
CA TRP A 131 -13.91 1.97 20.13
C TRP A 131 -14.26 1.41 21.49
N ALA A 132 -13.25 1.19 22.31
CA ALA A 132 -13.41 0.77 23.70
C ALA A 132 -12.46 1.59 24.56
N ASN A 133 -12.89 1.99 25.74
CA ASN A 133 -12.05 2.67 26.70
C ASN A 133 -12.44 2.32 28.12
N GLU A 134 -11.43 2.13 28.97
CA GLU A 134 -11.56 1.90 30.39
C GLU A 134 -10.57 2.82 31.11
N GLY A 135 -10.99 3.47 32.18
CA GLY A 135 -10.11 4.39 32.91
C GLY A 135 -10.88 5.26 33.90
N LYS A 136 -10.16 6.22 34.50
CA LYS A 136 -10.76 7.21 35.40
C LYS A 136 -11.59 8.24 34.61
N ALA A 137 -12.53 8.89 35.30
CA ALA A 137 -13.47 9.81 34.66
C ALA A 137 -12.80 10.86 33.76
N HIS A 138 -11.69 11.47 34.19
CA HIS A 138 -10.98 12.50 33.41
C HIS A 138 -10.30 11.90 32.16
N GLU A 139 -9.83 10.65 32.21
CA GLU A 139 -9.26 9.91 31.09
C GLU A 139 -10.35 9.60 30.04
N LEU A 140 -11.55 9.19 30.52
CA LEU A 140 -12.70 8.95 29.66
C LEU A 140 -13.13 10.20 28.89
N PHE A 141 -13.13 11.37 29.54
CA PHE A 141 -13.44 12.64 28.86
C PHE A 141 -12.40 13.00 27.78
N ALA A 142 -11.10 12.76 28.05
CA ALA A 142 -10.05 12.97 27.05
C ALA A 142 -10.25 12.05 25.83
N THR A 143 -10.66 10.82 26.06
CA THR A 143 -10.90 9.85 24.99
C THR A 143 -12.14 10.18 24.16
N VAL A 144 -13.19 10.75 24.76
CA VAL A 144 -14.35 11.26 23.98
C VAL A 144 -13.88 12.30 22.97
N ARG A 145 -12.93 13.15 23.34
CA ARG A 145 -12.37 14.14 22.41
C ARG A 145 -11.64 13.49 21.25
N GLU A 146 -10.85 12.43 21.48
CA GLU A 146 -10.17 11.68 20.41
C GLU A 146 -11.18 10.97 19.51
N TYR A 147 -12.27 10.43 20.06
CA TYR A 147 -13.37 9.87 19.27
C TYR A 147 -13.93 10.88 18.28
N ASP A 148 -14.25 12.09 18.76
CA ASP A 148 -14.78 13.17 17.90
C ASP A 148 -13.79 13.56 16.79
N LEU A 149 -12.49 13.64 17.11
CA LEU A 149 -11.45 13.95 16.15
C LEU A 149 -11.32 12.85 15.09
N THR A 150 -11.37 11.59 15.50
CA THR A 150 -11.30 10.43 14.60
C THR A 150 -12.51 10.37 13.69
N GLN A 151 -13.72 10.56 14.22
CA GLN A 151 -14.94 10.60 13.42
C GLN A 151 -14.89 11.72 12.37
N LYS A 152 -14.40 12.90 12.76
CA LYS A 152 -14.23 14.03 11.84
C LYS A 152 -13.21 13.70 10.74
N ARG A 153 -12.04 13.15 11.10
CA ARG A 153 -10.99 12.74 10.14
C ARG A 153 -11.51 11.72 9.12
N MET A 154 -12.23 10.71 9.57
CA MET A 154 -12.83 9.71 8.68
C MET A 154 -13.84 10.33 7.71
N LEU A 155 -14.72 11.17 8.20
CA LEU A 155 -15.71 11.83 7.36
C LEU A 155 -15.06 12.75 6.31
N GLU A 156 -14.05 13.53 6.70
CA GLU A 156 -13.27 14.38 5.80
C GLU A 156 -12.51 13.55 4.76
N HIS A 157 -11.94 12.41 5.18
CA HIS A 157 -11.25 11.49 4.27
C HIS A 157 -12.22 10.97 3.20
N TYR A 158 -13.37 10.42 3.58
CA TYR A 158 -14.36 9.93 2.62
C TYR A 158 -14.88 11.02 1.68
N ARG A 159 -15.11 12.25 2.17
CA ARG A 159 -15.46 13.40 1.33
C ARG A 159 -14.40 13.72 0.29
N SER A 160 -13.12 13.64 0.68
CA SER A 160 -12.00 13.93 -0.24
C SER A 160 -11.81 12.85 -1.31
N CYS A 161 -12.20 11.61 -1.01
CA CYS A 161 -12.01 10.46 -1.90
C CYS A 161 -13.23 10.16 -2.78
N THR A 162 -14.43 10.60 -2.41
CA THR A 162 -15.69 10.31 -3.12
C THR A 162 -16.44 11.58 -3.46
N HIS A 163 -17.53 11.46 -4.22
CA HIS A 163 -18.50 12.53 -4.47
C HIS A 163 -19.80 12.36 -3.66
N LEU A 164 -19.74 11.53 -2.60
CA LEU A 164 -20.91 11.24 -1.79
C LEU A 164 -21.23 12.38 -0.85
N SER A 165 -22.53 12.62 -0.61
CA SER A 165 -22.98 13.48 0.47
C SER A 165 -22.71 12.82 1.83
N ASP A 166 -22.65 13.62 2.90
CA ASP A 166 -22.48 13.11 4.27
C ASP A 166 -23.49 12.04 4.65
N ALA A 167 -24.75 12.23 4.22
CA ALA A 167 -25.78 11.24 4.47
C ALA A 167 -25.44 9.88 3.83
N LYS A 168 -24.98 9.91 2.59
CA LYS A 168 -24.55 8.68 1.88
C LYS A 168 -23.25 8.11 2.45
N ILE A 169 -22.29 8.92 2.87
CA ILE A 169 -21.09 8.45 3.56
C ILE A 169 -21.48 7.71 4.83
N LYS A 170 -22.37 8.28 5.65
CA LYS A 170 -22.84 7.62 6.87
C LYS A 170 -23.62 6.34 6.58
N GLU A 171 -24.41 6.33 5.51
CA GLU A 171 -25.21 5.16 5.12
C GLU A 171 -24.35 4.00 4.58
N PHE A 172 -23.35 4.30 3.74
CA PHE A 172 -22.59 3.29 2.96
C PHE A 172 -21.19 3.03 3.48
N LEU A 173 -20.53 4.03 4.06
CA LEU A 173 -19.12 3.96 4.45
C LEU A 173 -18.90 4.05 5.96
N LEU A 174 -19.88 4.50 6.72
CA LEU A 174 -19.84 4.55 8.18
C LEU A 174 -21.14 3.98 8.80
N PRO A 175 -21.70 2.87 8.29
CA PRO A 175 -22.89 2.28 8.86
C PRO A 175 -22.61 1.71 10.25
N ALA A 176 -23.65 1.60 11.08
CA ALA A 176 -23.56 1.01 12.40
C ALA A 176 -23.33 -0.51 12.38
N GLN A 177 -23.64 -1.14 11.25
CA GLN A 177 -23.44 -2.58 11.03
C GLN A 177 -22.44 -2.78 9.89
N ASP A 178 -21.74 -3.90 9.90
CA ASP A 178 -20.84 -4.29 8.84
C ASP A 178 -21.53 -4.30 7.48
N ARG A 179 -20.97 -3.60 6.53
CA ARG A 179 -21.47 -3.54 5.17
C ARG A 179 -20.44 -4.06 4.19
N TRP A 180 -20.79 -5.17 3.56
CA TRP A 180 -20.00 -5.75 2.49
C TRP A 180 -20.44 -5.20 1.13
N LEU A 181 -19.48 -4.85 0.30
CA LEU A 181 -19.68 -4.37 -1.06
C LEU A 181 -18.83 -5.21 -2.01
N ASP A 182 -19.38 -5.48 -3.19
CA ASP A 182 -18.59 -6.01 -4.29
C ASP A 182 -17.85 -4.88 -5.05
N ALA A 183 -16.99 -5.25 -5.98
CA ALA A 183 -16.20 -4.29 -6.75
C ALA A 183 -17.08 -3.34 -7.60
N HIS A 184 -18.24 -3.81 -8.11
CA HIS A 184 -19.16 -3.00 -8.91
C HIS A 184 -19.95 -2.00 -8.06
N GLU A 185 -20.34 -2.38 -6.85
CA GLU A 185 -20.97 -1.47 -5.89
C GLU A 185 -19.97 -0.39 -5.46
N ALA A 186 -18.72 -0.79 -5.19
CA ALA A 186 -17.64 0.13 -4.87
C ALA A 186 -17.37 1.14 -5.99
N LEU A 187 -17.38 0.70 -7.25
CA LEU A 187 -17.24 1.59 -8.40
C LEU A 187 -18.40 2.59 -8.49
N LYS A 188 -19.64 2.16 -8.29
CA LYS A 188 -20.83 3.04 -8.30
C LYS A 188 -20.78 4.09 -7.19
N LEU A 189 -20.20 3.76 -6.03
CA LEU A 189 -20.03 4.67 -4.91
C LEU A 189 -18.79 5.59 -5.04
N GLY A 190 -17.96 5.40 -6.08
CA GLY A 190 -16.74 6.18 -6.27
C GLY A 190 -15.61 5.80 -5.30
N ILE A 191 -15.68 4.65 -4.68
CA ILE A 191 -14.63 4.07 -3.83
C ILE A 191 -13.41 3.74 -4.68
N CYS A 192 -13.61 3.19 -5.87
CA CYS A 192 -12.58 2.96 -6.87
C CYS A 192 -12.89 3.67 -8.19
N ASP A 193 -11.90 3.76 -9.05
CA ASP A 193 -12.00 4.42 -10.35
C ASP A 193 -12.15 3.40 -11.49
N LYS A 194 -11.73 2.16 -11.28
CA LYS A 194 -11.74 1.10 -12.29
C LYS A 194 -11.77 -0.29 -11.66
N ILE A 195 -12.40 -1.23 -12.38
CA ILE A 195 -12.31 -2.66 -12.08
C ILE A 195 -11.50 -3.30 -13.22
N SER A 196 -10.37 -3.92 -12.90
CA SER A 196 -9.59 -4.69 -13.88
C SER A 196 -8.57 -5.59 -13.17
N TYR A 197 -8.08 -6.60 -13.86
CA TYR A 197 -6.90 -7.31 -13.41
C TYR A 197 -5.66 -6.43 -13.55
N PRO A 198 -4.62 -6.62 -12.69
CA PRO A 198 -3.31 -6.01 -12.94
C PRO A 198 -2.85 -6.39 -14.35
N GLN A 199 -2.47 -5.40 -15.14
CA GLN A 199 -1.97 -5.69 -16.48
C GLN A 199 -0.65 -6.46 -16.35
N GLN A 200 -0.56 -7.58 -17.05
CA GLN A 200 0.74 -8.22 -17.27
C GLN A 200 1.56 -7.26 -18.14
N THR A 201 2.59 -6.66 -17.56
CA THR A 201 3.63 -6.03 -18.37
C THR A 201 4.32 -7.14 -19.14
N GLU A 202 4.47 -7.00 -20.45
CA GLU A 202 5.26 -7.95 -21.23
C GLU A 202 6.63 -8.14 -20.56
N PRO A 203 7.14 -9.39 -20.47
CA PRO A 203 8.43 -9.63 -19.87
C PRO A 203 9.48 -8.80 -20.63
N VAL A 204 10.29 -8.04 -19.88
CA VAL A 204 11.37 -7.23 -20.44
C VAL A 204 12.18 -8.11 -21.39
N SER A 205 12.08 -7.86 -22.69
CA SER A 205 12.82 -8.61 -23.69
C SER A 205 14.32 -8.45 -23.41
N LYS A 206 15.01 -9.57 -23.19
CA LYS A 206 16.47 -9.58 -23.02
C LYS A 206 17.07 -8.86 -24.21
N SER A 207 17.73 -7.72 -23.96
CA SER A 207 18.41 -6.95 -25.00
C SER A 207 19.43 -7.87 -25.69
N THR A 208 19.18 -8.15 -26.95
CA THR A 208 20.08 -8.92 -27.79
C THR A 208 21.34 -8.08 -28.02
N THR A 209 22.40 -8.39 -27.33
CA THR A 209 23.72 -7.79 -27.54
C THR A 209 24.12 -8.10 -28.99
N LYS A 210 24.00 -7.13 -29.88
CA LYS A 210 24.54 -7.23 -31.25
C LYS A 210 26.07 -7.36 -31.16
N LYS A 211 26.59 -8.53 -31.46
CA LYS A 211 28.03 -8.72 -31.71
C LYS A 211 28.41 -7.87 -32.91
N VAL A 212 29.17 -6.81 -32.66
CA VAL A 212 29.84 -6.05 -33.71
C VAL A 212 30.89 -6.98 -34.29
N LYS A 213 30.70 -7.38 -35.56
CA LYS A 213 31.74 -8.03 -36.35
C LYS A 213 32.68 -6.94 -36.87
N THR A 214 33.87 -6.85 -36.29
CA THR A 214 35.01 -6.14 -36.86
C THR A 214 35.52 -6.90 -38.12
N LYS A 215 35.55 -6.19 -39.24
CA LYS A 215 36.29 -6.63 -40.43
C LYS A 215 37.76 -6.23 -40.29
#